data_1ad763ec7c1f480e48f75f660a368bda
#
_entry.id   1ad763ec7c1f480e48f75f660a368bda
#
_cell.length_a   1.000
_cell.length_b   1.000
_cell.length_c   1.000
_cell.angle_alpha   90.00
_cell.angle_beta   90.00
_cell.angle_gamma   90.00
#
_symmetry.space_group_name_H-M   'P 1'
#
loop_
_entity.id
_entity.type
_entity.pdbx_description
1 polymer ?
#
loop_
_entity_poly.entity_id
_entity_poly.type
_entity_poly.pdbx_seq_one_letter_code
_entity_poly.pdbx_strand_id
1 'polypeptide(L)'
;RYLNMTMEEFVKKQSSHRKYRLKLENYEQYVRASLEEYPYISAARIHDWLKECYPDFPRVCNRTVSGFVERVRKKYGIGKKVETHKRNYEKLPDTPYGEYAQADFGEKWMRTENGKSIKVYFFAIVLSRSRYKFIYFSRRPFDTGLAVYAHELAFEYFGGRPQKIIYDQDKVLIARANMGDLILTGKFQAFVKEQHFHPVFCHKADPESKGKVENVVKYVKTNFLTARTFYHIDRLNEEARLWLERTGN
;
A
#
# COMPACT_ATOMS: atom_id res chain seq x y z
N ARG A 1 -9.72 44.65 18.30
CA ARG A 1 -10.25 43.63 19.25
C ARG A 1 -9.47 43.54 20.55
N TYR A 2 -8.24 44.15 20.64
CA TYR A 2 -7.33 44.12 21.80
C TYR A 2 -6.97 45.50 22.35
N LEU A 3 -7.47 46.57 21.72
CA LEU A 3 -7.09 47.98 22.03
C LEU A 3 -7.54 48.48 23.41
N ASN A 4 -8.55 47.82 24.02
CA ASN A 4 -9.10 48.24 25.33
C ASN A 4 -8.87 47.19 26.44
N MET A 5 -7.87 46.34 26.29
CA MET A 5 -7.52 45.30 27.28
C MET A 5 -6.32 45.74 28.09
N THR A 6 -6.36 45.50 29.40
CA THR A 6 -5.16 45.63 30.23
C THR A 6 -4.15 44.54 29.88
N MET A 7 -2.87 44.75 30.17
CA MET A 7 -1.80 43.79 29.92
C MET A 7 -2.08 42.45 30.63
N GLU A 8 -2.65 42.47 31.82
CA GLU A 8 -3.02 41.28 32.59
C GLU A 8 -4.16 40.49 31.92
N GLU A 9 -5.19 41.18 31.42
CA GLU A 9 -6.29 40.56 30.67
C GLU A 9 -5.79 39.99 29.36
N PHE A 10 -4.86 40.65 28.67
CA PHE A 10 -4.25 40.15 27.45
C PHE A 10 -3.44 38.87 27.72
N VAL A 11 -2.58 38.87 28.74
CA VAL A 11 -1.81 37.71 29.16
C VAL A 11 -2.72 36.57 29.60
N LYS A 12 -3.78 36.82 30.38
CA LYS A 12 -4.77 35.82 30.80
C LYS A 12 -5.56 35.25 29.64
N LYS A 13 -5.83 36.04 28.60
CA LYS A 13 -6.54 35.60 27.40
C LYS A 13 -5.61 34.82 26.46
N GLN A 14 -4.34 35.18 26.38
CA GLN A 14 -3.32 34.40 25.64
C GLN A 14 -2.92 33.11 26.38
N SER A 15 -2.84 33.17 27.72
CA SER A 15 -2.53 32.00 28.55
C SER A 15 -3.73 31.06 28.77
N SER A 16 -4.97 31.51 28.50
CA SER A 16 -6.13 30.62 28.41
C SER A 16 -5.99 29.76 27.16
N HIS A 17 -5.05 28.85 27.18
CA HIS A 17 -5.00 27.77 26.23
C HIS A 17 -6.36 27.07 26.30
N ARG A 18 -7.20 27.27 25.27
CA ARG A 18 -8.37 26.39 25.08
C ARG A 18 -7.85 24.99 25.23
N LYS A 19 -8.25 24.29 26.30
CA LYS A 19 -8.00 22.85 26.43
C LYS A 19 -8.78 22.18 25.30
N TYR A 20 -8.20 22.18 24.11
CA TYR A 20 -8.74 21.38 23.02
C TYR A 20 -8.63 19.94 23.49
N ARG A 21 -9.78 19.37 23.83
CA ARG A 21 -9.86 17.93 24.07
C ARG A 21 -9.36 17.25 22.78
N LEU A 22 -8.15 16.76 22.82
CA LEU A 22 -7.53 16.18 21.63
C LEU A 22 -8.36 14.95 21.28
N LYS A 23 -8.98 14.93 20.10
CA LYS A 23 -9.90 13.88 19.63
C LYS A 23 -9.31 12.46 19.69
N LEU A 24 -7.99 12.33 19.84
CA LEU A 24 -7.26 11.06 19.79
C LEU A 24 -6.65 10.65 21.13
N GLU A 25 -6.88 11.36 22.24
CA GLU A 25 -6.29 11.04 23.54
C GLU A 25 -6.67 9.64 24.04
N ASN A 26 -7.88 9.18 23.77
CA ASN A 26 -8.35 7.85 24.18
C ASN A 26 -7.56 6.71 23.51
N TYR A 27 -6.85 6.98 22.42
CA TYR A 27 -6.06 5.99 21.68
C TYR A 27 -4.56 6.03 22.03
N GLU A 28 -4.15 6.89 22.99
CA GLU A 28 -2.74 7.10 23.32
C GLU A 28 -2.05 5.80 23.77
N GLN A 29 -2.70 5.02 24.62
CA GLN A 29 -2.14 3.76 25.12
C GLN A 29 -1.92 2.74 23.98
N TYR A 30 -2.90 2.61 23.09
CA TYR A 30 -2.78 1.73 21.93
C TYR A 30 -1.63 2.15 21.02
N VAL A 31 -1.56 3.45 20.70
CA VAL A 31 -0.50 4.00 19.84
C VAL A 31 0.87 3.84 20.49
N ARG A 32 0.97 4.08 21.81
CA ARG A 32 2.20 3.86 22.57
C ARG A 32 2.65 2.40 22.49
N ALA A 33 1.79 1.44 22.83
CA ALA A 33 2.10 0.00 22.77
C ALA A 33 2.53 -0.43 21.36
N SER A 34 1.83 0.02 20.33
CA SER A 34 2.18 -0.25 18.93
C SER A 34 3.56 0.31 18.55
N LEU A 35 3.93 1.48 19.07
CA LEU A 35 5.22 2.12 18.80
C LEU A 35 6.37 1.49 19.59
N GLU A 36 6.12 1.00 20.79
CA GLU A 36 7.10 0.27 21.61
C GLU A 36 7.41 -1.08 20.98
N GLU A 37 6.40 -1.78 20.46
CA GLU A 37 6.56 -3.07 19.79
C GLU A 37 7.18 -2.91 18.38
N TYR A 38 6.76 -1.89 17.63
CA TYR A 38 7.21 -1.60 16.26
C TYR A 38 7.72 -0.17 16.10
N PRO A 39 8.92 0.19 16.60
CA PRO A 39 9.40 1.58 16.60
C PRO A 39 9.52 2.20 15.20
N TYR A 40 9.69 1.39 14.16
CA TYR A 40 9.85 1.80 12.76
C TYR A 40 8.52 2.07 12.04
N ILE A 41 7.37 1.75 12.67
CA ILE A 41 6.06 1.84 12.00
C ILE A 41 5.70 3.29 11.64
N SER A 42 5.04 3.47 10.48
CA SER A 42 4.61 4.78 10.03
C SER A 42 3.30 5.23 10.69
N ALA A 43 3.10 6.56 10.80
CA ALA A 43 1.84 7.11 11.28
C ALA A 43 0.65 6.73 10.39
N ALA A 44 0.87 6.56 9.09
CA ALA A 44 -0.16 6.09 8.16
C ALA A 44 -0.60 4.66 8.49
N ARG A 45 0.33 3.79 8.90
CA ARG A 45 0.00 2.43 9.32
C ARG A 45 -0.75 2.41 10.65
N ILE A 46 -0.34 3.23 11.61
CA ILE A 46 -1.07 3.40 12.88
C ILE A 46 -2.49 3.91 12.61
N HIS A 47 -2.66 4.86 11.68
CA HIS A 47 -3.98 5.37 11.30
C HIS A 47 -4.87 4.25 10.70
N ASP A 48 -4.29 3.39 9.88
CA ASP A 48 -4.99 2.24 9.32
C ASP A 48 -5.41 1.24 10.42
N TRP A 49 -4.51 0.91 11.34
CA TRP A 49 -4.81 0.04 12.46
C TRP A 49 -5.89 0.60 13.40
N LEU A 50 -5.86 1.91 13.66
CA LEU A 50 -6.91 2.55 14.45
C LEU A 50 -8.29 2.41 13.79
N LYS A 51 -8.36 2.54 12.46
CA LYS A 51 -9.61 2.29 11.72
C LYS A 51 -10.02 0.82 11.68
N GLU A 52 -9.05 -0.09 11.66
CA GLU A 52 -9.27 -1.54 11.64
C GLU A 52 -9.77 -2.05 13.00
N CYS A 53 -9.17 -1.55 14.10
CA CYS A 53 -9.44 -2.03 15.45
C CYS A 53 -10.59 -1.31 16.16
N TYR A 54 -10.91 -0.08 15.74
CA TYR A 54 -11.93 0.75 16.41
C TYR A 54 -13.00 1.20 15.43
N PRO A 55 -14.18 0.53 15.41
CA PRO A 55 -15.28 0.91 14.51
C PRO A 55 -15.75 2.36 14.67
N ASP A 56 -15.67 2.89 15.91
CA ASP A 56 -16.04 4.26 16.25
C ASP A 56 -14.89 5.27 16.12
N PHE A 57 -13.81 4.90 15.42
CA PHE A 57 -12.68 5.80 15.26
C PHE A 57 -13.11 7.08 14.53
N PRO A 58 -12.82 8.28 15.06
CA PRO A 58 -13.31 9.52 14.50
C PRO A 58 -12.70 9.78 13.11
N ARG A 59 -13.51 10.35 12.21
CA ARG A 59 -13.02 10.79 10.89
C ARG A 59 -12.05 11.95 11.07
N VAL A 60 -10.76 11.68 10.96
CA VAL A 60 -9.68 12.66 11.04
C VAL A 60 -8.74 12.49 9.84
N CYS A 61 -8.10 13.58 9.43
CA CYS A 61 -7.13 13.52 8.33
C CYS A 61 -5.80 12.89 8.78
N ASN A 62 -5.04 12.35 7.82
CA ASN A 62 -3.73 11.75 8.06
C ASN A 62 -2.76 12.68 8.82
N ARG A 63 -2.82 13.99 8.56
CA ARG A 63 -1.97 14.98 9.23
C ARG A 63 -2.26 15.06 10.74
N THR A 64 -3.53 14.96 11.15
CA THR A 64 -3.93 14.95 12.56
C THR A 64 -3.35 13.72 13.27
N VAL A 65 -3.46 12.54 12.65
CA VAL A 65 -2.89 11.31 13.22
C VAL A 65 -1.36 11.37 13.23
N SER A 66 -0.73 11.88 12.18
CA SER A 66 0.74 12.04 12.15
C SER A 66 1.23 12.93 13.27
N GLY A 67 0.59 14.08 13.51
CA GLY A 67 0.92 14.95 14.63
C GLY A 67 0.67 14.31 15.99
N PHE A 68 -0.36 13.48 16.12
CA PHE A 68 -0.63 12.72 17.34
C PHE A 68 0.45 11.66 17.60
N VAL A 69 0.79 10.85 16.61
CA VAL A 69 1.84 9.83 16.70
C VAL A 69 3.19 10.45 17.04
N GLU A 70 3.51 11.62 16.46
CA GLU A 70 4.75 12.35 16.75
C GLU A 70 4.78 12.83 18.21
N ARG A 71 3.67 13.34 18.75
CA ARG A 71 3.57 13.71 20.17
C ARG A 71 3.76 12.51 21.09
N VAL A 72 3.13 11.36 20.77
CA VAL A 72 3.30 10.14 21.55
C VAL A 72 4.77 9.69 21.53
N ARG A 73 5.41 9.68 20.35
CA ARG A 73 6.84 9.38 20.22
C ARG A 73 7.71 10.30 21.10
N LYS A 74 7.46 11.60 21.03
CA LYS A 74 8.19 12.60 21.82
C LYS A 74 7.95 12.43 23.31
N LYS A 75 6.70 12.20 23.72
CA LYS A 75 6.31 12.02 25.13
C LYS A 75 6.99 10.81 25.78
N TYR A 76 7.13 9.72 25.01
CA TYR A 76 7.69 8.45 25.53
C TYR A 76 9.12 8.16 25.03
N GLY A 77 9.78 9.09 24.37
CA GLY A 77 11.17 8.92 23.90
C GLY A 77 11.37 7.86 22.82
N ILE A 78 10.32 7.50 22.06
CA ILE A 78 10.37 6.44 21.06
C ILE A 78 10.94 6.99 19.75
N GLY A 79 12.22 6.73 19.48
CA GLY A 79 12.89 7.16 18.24
C GLY A 79 12.34 6.47 16.99
N LYS A 80 12.35 7.18 15.85
CA LYS A 80 12.03 6.61 14.54
C LYS A 80 13.33 6.39 13.77
N LYS A 81 13.68 5.14 13.48
CA LYS A 81 14.75 4.85 12.51
C LYS A 81 14.21 5.13 11.10
N VAL A 82 14.78 6.12 10.42
CA VAL A 82 14.41 6.48 9.06
C VAL A 82 15.55 6.11 8.12
N GLU A 83 15.31 5.15 7.23
CA GLU A 83 16.19 4.92 6.09
C GLU A 83 15.76 5.86 4.95
N THR A 84 16.60 6.85 4.63
CA THR A 84 16.33 7.80 3.55
C THR A 84 17.16 7.43 2.32
N HIS A 85 16.55 6.73 1.37
CA HIS A 85 17.07 6.65 0.01
C HIS A 85 16.26 7.61 -0.87
N LYS A 86 16.83 8.79 -1.16
CA LYS A 86 16.28 9.71 -2.16
C LYS A 86 16.72 9.24 -3.56
N ARG A 87 15.78 8.76 -4.38
CA ARG A 87 15.96 8.62 -5.83
C ARG A 87 15.24 9.78 -6.50
N ASN A 88 15.89 10.44 -7.46
CA ASN A 88 15.25 11.42 -8.31
C ASN A 88 14.46 10.65 -9.39
N TYR A 89 13.16 10.88 -9.45
CA TYR A 89 12.27 10.32 -10.48
C TYR A 89 11.77 11.44 -11.38
N GLU A 90 11.84 11.24 -12.69
CA GLU A 90 11.12 12.08 -13.61
C GLU A 90 9.63 11.71 -13.63
N LYS A 91 8.78 12.74 -13.68
CA LYS A 91 7.34 12.52 -13.76
C LYS A 91 6.97 12.15 -15.18
N LEU A 92 6.60 10.89 -15.43
CA LEU A 92 6.02 10.48 -16.70
C LEU A 92 4.72 11.22 -16.98
N PRO A 93 4.43 11.53 -18.27
CA PRO A 93 3.16 12.16 -18.67
C PRO A 93 1.95 11.39 -18.15
N ASP A 94 0.89 12.11 -17.84
CA ASP A 94 -0.36 11.51 -17.43
C ASP A 94 -1.04 10.83 -18.64
N THR A 95 -1.38 9.57 -18.49
CA THR A 95 -2.09 8.77 -19.51
C THR A 95 -3.61 8.85 -19.30
N PRO A 96 -4.45 8.60 -20.33
CA PRO A 96 -5.90 8.47 -20.16
C PRO A 96 -6.31 7.42 -19.13
N TYR A 97 -7.51 7.58 -18.55
CA TYR A 97 -8.08 6.57 -17.66
C TYR A 97 -8.31 5.25 -18.39
N GLY A 98 -7.98 4.13 -17.74
CA GLY A 98 -8.17 2.79 -18.30
C GLY A 98 -7.20 2.41 -19.43
N GLU A 99 -6.33 3.30 -19.89
CA GLU A 99 -5.38 2.96 -20.96
C GLU A 99 -4.27 2.05 -20.47
N TYR A 100 -3.58 2.44 -19.40
CA TYR A 100 -2.43 1.69 -18.88
C TYR A 100 -2.63 1.18 -17.45
N ALA A 101 -2.18 -0.04 -17.23
CA ALA A 101 -1.89 -0.57 -15.90
C ALA A 101 -0.44 -1.07 -15.82
N GLN A 102 0.05 -1.26 -14.62
CA GLN A 102 1.32 -1.94 -14.36
C GLN A 102 1.06 -3.10 -13.41
N ALA A 103 1.62 -4.28 -13.70
CA ALA A 103 1.48 -5.46 -12.89
C ALA A 103 2.84 -6.04 -12.51
N ASP A 104 2.92 -6.61 -11.30
CA ASP A 104 4.13 -7.21 -10.77
C ASP A 104 3.81 -8.31 -9.76
N PHE A 105 4.77 -9.22 -9.57
CA PHE A 105 4.70 -10.27 -8.58
C PHE A 105 5.66 -9.96 -7.42
N GLY A 106 5.23 -10.26 -6.22
CA GLY A 106 6.04 -10.04 -5.03
C GLY A 106 5.98 -11.21 -4.07
N GLU A 107 6.89 -11.22 -3.12
CA GLU A 107 6.89 -12.18 -2.02
C GLU A 107 7.28 -11.53 -0.71
N LYS A 108 6.84 -12.10 0.40
CA LYS A 108 7.18 -11.66 1.75
C LYS A 108 7.10 -12.82 2.75
N TRP A 109 8.05 -12.86 3.67
CA TRP A 109 7.95 -13.71 4.85
C TRP A 109 7.03 -13.05 5.88
N MET A 110 6.08 -13.82 6.40
CA MET A 110 5.18 -13.43 7.46
C MET A 110 5.34 -14.36 8.65
N ARG A 111 4.99 -13.89 9.84
CA ARG A 111 4.89 -14.73 11.04
C ARG A 111 3.49 -15.29 11.17
N THR A 112 3.40 -16.58 11.55
CA THR A 112 2.15 -17.22 11.94
C THR A 112 1.90 -16.98 13.42
N GLU A 113 0.69 -17.26 13.89
CA GLU A 113 0.31 -17.21 15.30
C GLU A 113 1.25 -18.04 16.20
N ASN A 114 1.72 -19.18 15.72
CA ASN A 114 2.64 -20.06 16.42
C ASN A 114 4.13 -19.62 16.29
N GLY A 115 4.39 -18.38 15.85
CA GLY A 115 5.74 -17.82 15.71
C GLY A 115 6.56 -18.37 14.53
N LYS A 116 6.03 -19.32 13.74
CA LYS A 116 6.70 -19.85 12.56
C LYS A 116 6.70 -18.84 11.43
N SER A 117 7.76 -18.84 10.62
CA SER A 117 7.83 -18.01 9.41
C SER A 117 7.23 -18.74 8.22
N ILE A 118 6.44 -18.03 7.43
CA ILE A 118 5.78 -18.54 6.26
C ILE A 118 5.96 -17.56 5.09
N LYS A 119 6.29 -18.07 3.90
CA LYS A 119 6.39 -17.24 2.70
C LYS A 119 5.02 -17.13 2.05
N VAL A 120 4.60 -15.90 1.77
CA VAL A 120 3.43 -15.59 0.96
C VAL A 120 3.88 -14.89 -0.32
N TYR A 121 3.20 -15.22 -1.40
CA TYR A 121 3.40 -14.63 -2.73
C TYR A 121 2.21 -13.74 -3.03
N PHE A 122 2.39 -12.71 -3.82
CA PHE A 122 1.28 -11.87 -4.22
C PHE A 122 1.45 -11.29 -5.62
N PHE A 123 0.34 -11.11 -6.27
CA PHE A 123 0.18 -10.35 -7.49
C PHE A 123 -0.31 -8.94 -7.13
N ALA A 124 0.26 -7.90 -7.73
CA ALA A 124 -0.16 -6.53 -7.58
C ALA A 124 -0.34 -5.90 -8.95
N ILE A 125 -1.47 -5.22 -9.16
CA ILE A 125 -1.74 -4.45 -10.38
C ILE A 125 -2.27 -3.07 -10.00
N VAL A 126 -1.84 -2.03 -10.72
CA VAL A 126 -2.24 -0.65 -10.49
C VAL A 126 -2.58 0.05 -11.80
N LEU A 127 -3.72 0.71 -11.85
CA LEU A 127 -4.11 1.57 -12.96
C LEU A 127 -3.24 2.83 -12.96
N SER A 128 -2.61 3.13 -14.09
CA SER A 128 -1.56 4.17 -14.17
C SER A 128 -2.08 5.58 -13.88
N ARG A 129 -3.31 5.91 -14.23
CA ARG A 129 -3.90 7.25 -14.04
C ARG A 129 -4.54 7.40 -12.65
N SER A 130 -5.50 6.56 -12.31
CA SER A 130 -6.26 6.64 -11.05
C SER A 130 -5.46 6.21 -9.83
N ARG A 131 -4.41 5.42 -10.02
CA ARG A 131 -3.67 4.72 -8.96
C ARG A 131 -4.51 3.66 -8.23
N TYR A 132 -5.70 3.38 -8.72
CA TYR A 132 -6.55 2.32 -8.21
C TYR A 132 -5.84 0.97 -8.39
N LYS A 133 -5.74 0.19 -7.34
CA LYS A 133 -4.90 -1.01 -7.30
C LYS A 133 -5.66 -2.20 -6.80
N PHE A 134 -5.20 -3.38 -7.19
CA PHE A 134 -5.68 -4.67 -6.72
C PHE A 134 -4.51 -5.55 -6.33
N ILE A 135 -4.71 -6.41 -5.32
CA ILE A 135 -3.70 -7.30 -4.79
C ILE A 135 -4.34 -8.64 -4.48
N TYR A 136 -3.67 -9.71 -4.89
CA TYR A 136 -4.09 -11.08 -4.60
C TYR A 136 -2.93 -11.88 -4.02
N PHE A 137 -3.14 -12.55 -2.89
CA PHE A 137 -2.15 -13.35 -2.19
C PHE A 137 -2.32 -14.84 -2.45
N SER A 138 -1.18 -15.55 -2.51
CA SER A 138 -1.11 -17.01 -2.67
C SER A 138 -0.11 -17.64 -1.71
N ARG A 139 -0.36 -18.89 -1.32
CA ARG A 139 0.58 -19.72 -0.57
C ARG A 139 1.63 -20.39 -1.45
N ARG A 140 1.38 -20.51 -2.72
CA ARG A 140 2.30 -21.08 -3.70
C ARG A 140 2.83 -19.99 -4.64
N PRO A 141 4.03 -20.18 -5.20
CA PRO A 141 4.53 -19.29 -6.25
C PRO A 141 3.51 -19.18 -7.39
N PHE A 142 3.49 -18.02 -8.04
CA PHE A 142 2.64 -17.84 -9.21
C PHE A 142 3.16 -18.70 -10.38
N ASP A 143 2.28 -19.48 -10.95
CA ASP A 143 2.38 -20.05 -12.28
C ASP A 143 1.47 -19.26 -13.24
N THR A 144 1.53 -19.56 -14.52
CA THR A 144 0.72 -18.87 -15.53
C THR A 144 -0.78 -18.96 -15.24
N GLY A 145 -1.27 -20.14 -14.78
CA GLY A 145 -2.70 -20.32 -14.48
C GLY A 145 -3.16 -19.45 -13.32
N LEU A 146 -2.38 -19.40 -12.24
CA LEU A 146 -2.68 -18.55 -11.09
C LEU A 146 -2.54 -17.06 -11.43
N ALA A 147 -1.61 -16.71 -12.31
CA ALA A 147 -1.48 -15.34 -12.80
C ALA A 147 -2.72 -14.92 -13.61
N VAL A 148 -3.21 -15.76 -14.53
CA VAL A 148 -4.45 -15.50 -15.27
C VAL A 148 -5.62 -15.29 -14.30
N TYR A 149 -5.82 -16.21 -13.36
CA TYR A 149 -6.87 -16.09 -12.35
C TYR A 149 -6.80 -14.79 -11.54
N ALA A 150 -5.58 -14.38 -11.14
CA ALA A 150 -5.40 -13.13 -10.42
C ALA A 150 -5.73 -11.87 -11.27
N HIS A 151 -5.51 -11.94 -12.58
CA HIS A 151 -5.93 -10.88 -13.50
C HIS A 151 -7.45 -10.83 -13.66
N GLU A 152 -8.12 -11.98 -13.76
CA GLU A 152 -9.59 -12.04 -13.82
C GLU A 152 -10.22 -11.39 -12.60
N LEU A 153 -9.74 -11.74 -11.41
CA LEU A 153 -10.17 -11.09 -10.15
C LEU A 153 -9.90 -9.58 -10.13
N ALA A 154 -8.76 -9.15 -10.70
CA ALA A 154 -8.43 -7.73 -10.78
C ALA A 154 -9.37 -6.99 -11.74
N PHE A 155 -9.71 -7.58 -12.89
CA PHE A 155 -10.62 -6.99 -13.87
C PHE A 155 -12.05 -6.90 -13.33
N GLU A 156 -12.49 -7.92 -12.60
CA GLU A 156 -13.76 -7.89 -11.86
C GLU A 156 -13.76 -6.77 -10.81
N TYR A 157 -12.71 -6.66 -10.00
CA TYR A 157 -12.57 -5.63 -8.97
C TYR A 157 -12.54 -4.21 -9.55
N PHE A 158 -11.94 -4.02 -10.72
CA PHE A 158 -11.91 -2.73 -11.42
C PHE A 158 -13.21 -2.40 -12.14
N GLY A 159 -14.10 -3.36 -12.31
CA GLY A 159 -15.29 -3.23 -13.15
C GLY A 159 -14.97 -3.14 -14.63
N GLY A 160 -13.80 -3.65 -15.06
CA GLY A 160 -13.33 -3.65 -16.43
C GLY A 160 -11.83 -3.89 -16.52
N ARG A 161 -11.31 -3.97 -17.75
CA ARG A 161 -9.90 -4.21 -18.03
C ARG A 161 -9.19 -2.96 -18.56
N PRO A 162 -7.89 -2.75 -18.25
CA PRO A 162 -7.08 -1.74 -18.93
C PRO A 162 -6.78 -2.16 -20.38
N GLN A 163 -6.52 -1.19 -21.27
CA GLN A 163 -6.18 -1.48 -22.66
C GLN A 163 -4.79 -2.10 -22.78
N LYS A 164 -3.83 -1.62 -21.98
CA LYS A 164 -2.44 -2.07 -21.98
C LYS A 164 -1.97 -2.35 -20.55
N ILE A 165 -1.23 -3.45 -20.37
CA ILE A 165 -0.66 -3.80 -19.08
C ILE A 165 0.85 -3.99 -19.24
N ILE A 166 1.60 -3.26 -18.41
CA ILE A 166 3.05 -3.28 -18.40
C ILE A 166 3.53 -4.31 -17.39
N TYR A 167 4.39 -5.24 -17.84
CA TYR A 167 4.96 -6.33 -17.06
C TYR A 167 6.47 -6.29 -17.07
N ASP A 168 7.07 -6.96 -16.08
CA ASP A 168 8.47 -7.40 -16.18
C ASP A 168 8.59 -8.65 -17.07
N GLN A 169 9.80 -8.91 -17.54
CA GLN A 169 10.13 -10.13 -18.25
C GLN A 169 10.21 -11.30 -17.24
N ASP A 170 9.07 -11.72 -16.71
CA ASP A 170 8.98 -12.83 -15.76
C ASP A 170 8.62 -14.14 -16.49
N LYS A 171 9.26 -15.24 -16.05
CA LYS A 171 9.01 -16.60 -16.54
C LYS A 171 7.58 -17.09 -16.26
N VAL A 172 6.84 -16.43 -15.40
CA VAL A 172 5.42 -16.71 -15.14
C VAL A 172 4.58 -16.47 -16.40
N LEU A 173 4.92 -15.45 -17.19
CA LEU A 173 4.16 -15.02 -18.36
C LEU A 173 4.88 -15.33 -19.68
N ILE A 174 6.22 -15.47 -19.65
CA ILE A 174 7.07 -15.64 -20.83
C ILE A 174 7.62 -17.06 -20.85
N ALA A 175 7.38 -17.79 -21.93
CA ALA A 175 7.92 -19.14 -22.13
C ALA A 175 9.37 -19.10 -22.64
N ARG A 176 9.69 -18.18 -23.55
CA ARG A 176 11.05 -18.01 -24.12
C ARG A 176 11.28 -16.54 -24.49
N ALA A 177 12.56 -16.13 -24.37
CA ALA A 177 13.06 -14.85 -24.87
C ALA A 177 14.18 -15.15 -25.88
N ASN A 178 13.95 -14.91 -27.17
CA ASN A 178 14.94 -15.09 -28.23
C ASN A 178 15.19 -13.76 -28.92
N MET A 179 16.46 -13.28 -28.89
CA MET A 179 16.96 -12.13 -29.66
C MET A 179 16.01 -10.90 -29.75
N GLY A 180 15.25 -10.61 -28.70
CA GLY A 180 14.28 -9.50 -28.65
C GLY A 180 12.82 -9.92 -28.83
N ASP A 181 12.53 -11.10 -29.33
CA ASP A 181 11.19 -11.64 -29.40
C ASP A 181 10.81 -12.38 -28.12
N LEU A 182 9.69 -11.98 -27.51
CA LEU A 182 9.14 -12.60 -26.33
C LEU A 182 8.00 -13.54 -26.71
N ILE A 183 8.18 -14.82 -26.41
CA ILE A 183 7.12 -15.83 -26.63
C ILE A 183 6.39 -16.01 -25.31
N LEU A 184 5.10 -15.68 -25.30
CA LEU A 184 4.23 -15.84 -24.14
C LEU A 184 3.94 -17.32 -23.90
N THR A 185 3.64 -17.66 -22.64
CA THR A 185 3.09 -18.99 -22.34
C THR A 185 1.73 -19.16 -23.03
N GLY A 186 1.42 -20.38 -23.49
CA GLY A 186 0.18 -20.63 -24.26
C GLY A 186 -1.09 -20.19 -23.53
N LYS A 187 -1.17 -20.43 -22.21
CA LYS A 187 -2.31 -20.00 -21.39
C LYS A 187 -2.44 -18.48 -21.31
N PHE A 188 -1.33 -17.76 -21.13
CA PHE A 188 -1.37 -16.31 -21.06
C PHE A 188 -1.68 -15.69 -22.42
N GLN A 189 -1.16 -16.26 -23.50
CA GLN A 189 -1.49 -15.82 -24.86
C GLN A 189 -2.99 -15.98 -25.17
N ALA A 190 -3.60 -17.11 -24.78
CA ALA A 190 -5.03 -17.33 -24.92
C ALA A 190 -5.84 -16.30 -24.12
N PHE A 191 -5.48 -16.06 -22.87
CA PHE A 191 -6.10 -15.06 -22.02
C PHE A 191 -6.00 -13.63 -22.58
N VAL A 192 -4.84 -13.23 -23.08
CA VAL A 192 -4.64 -11.92 -23.74
C VAL A 192 -5.58 -11.74 -24.94
N LYS A 193 -5.72 -12.79 -25.76
CA LYS A 193 -6.63 -12.79 -26.92
C LYS A 193 -8.09 -12.71 -26.50
N GLU A 194 -8.49 -13.50 -25.51
CA GLU A 194 -9.86 -13.54 -24.98
C GLU A 194 -10.25 -12.19 -24.38
N GLN A 195 -9.39 -11.63 -23.55
CA GLN A 195 -9.64 -10.36 -22.84
C GLN A 195 -9.35 -9.13 -23.70
N HIS A 196 -8.78 -9.26 -24.89
CA HIS A 196 -8.49 -8.17 -25.82
C HIS A 196 -7.69 -7.01 -25.22
N PHE A 197 -6.69 -7.27 -24.36
CA PHE A 197 -5.75 -6.26 -23.91
C PHE A 197 -4.36 -6.46 -24.54
N HIS A 198 -3.52 -5.43 -24.46
CA HIS A 198 -2.16 -5.47 -25.03
C HIS A 198 -1.11 -5.59 -23.92
N PRO A 199 -0.38 -6.72 -23.79
CA PRO A 199 0.73 -6.86 -22.85
C PRO A 199 1.96 -6.12 -23.37
N VAL A 200 2.57 -5.30 -22.53
CA VAL A 200 3.81 -4.57 -22.81
C VAL A 200 4.88 -5.06 -21.85
N PHE A 201 5.99 -5.56 -22.35
CA PHE A 201 7.09 -6.01 -21.49
C PHE A 201 8.23 -5.01 -21.50
N CYS A 202 8.64 -4.56 -20.31
CA CYS A 202 9.75 -3.65 -20.16
C CYS A 202 11.07 -4.33 -20.51
N HIS A 203 11.98 -3.60 -21.13
CA HIS A 203 13.38 -4.04 -21.24
C HIS A 203 14.03 -4.01 -19.86
N LYS A 204 14.96 -4.95 -19.60
CA LYS A 204 15.68 -5.08 -18.32
C LYS A 204 16.41 -3.81 -17.85
N ALA A 205 16.60 -2.83 -18.74
CA ALA A 205 17.33 -1.59 -18.51
C ALA A 205 16.44 -0.35 -18.34
N ASP A 206 15.11 -0.49 -18.29
CA ASP A 206 14.17 0.65 -18.15
C ASP A 206 13.40 0.60 -16.82
N PRO A 207 14.03 1.06 -15.71
CA PRO A 207 13.39 1.08 -14.40
C PRO A 207 12.31 2.16 -14.28
N GLU A 208 12.26 3.16 -15.18
CA GLU A 208 11.30 4.27 -15.06
C GLU A 208 9.90 3.86 -15.49
N SER A 209 9.77 2.94 -16.44
CA SER A 209 8.48 2.47 -16.94
C SER A 209 7.63 1.73 -15.88
N LYS A 210 8.25 1.19 -14.81
CA LYS A 210 7.58 0.38 -13.76
C LYS A 210 7.46 1.03 -12.38
N GLY A 211 7.93 2.24 -12.21
CA GLY A 211 7.98 2.90 -10.89
C GLY A 211 6.64 2.95 -10.13
N LYS A 212 5.51 2.85 -10.84
CA LYS A 212 4.18 2.86 -10.22
C LYS A 212 3.87 1.58 -9.46
N VAL A 213 4.08 0.41 -10.08
CA VAL A 213 3.82 -0.89 -9.44
C VAL A 213 4.88 -1.24 -8.41
N GLU A 214 6.14 -0.86 -8.61
CA GLU A 214 7.19 -1.02 -7.60
C GLU A 214 6.83 -0.30 -6.29
N ASN A 215 6.31 0.92 -6.40
CA ASN A 215 5.79 1.66 -5.24
C ASN A 215 4.61 0.94 -4.58
N VAL A 216 3.72 0.31 -5.36
CA VAL A 216 2.62 -0.49 -4.82
C VAL A 216 3.14 -1.73 -4.10
N VAL A 217 4.06 -2.49 -4.70
CA VAL A 217 4.70 -3.65 -4.08
C VAL A 217 5.40 -3.26 -2.77
N LYS A 218 6.14 -2.15 -2.77
CA LYS A 218 6.76 -1.60 -1.56
C LYS A 218 5.71 -1.21 -0.53
N TYR A 219 4.62 -0.56 -0.93
CA TYR A 219 3.54 -0.13 -0.06
C TYR A 219 2.82 -1.33 0.58
N VAL A 220 2.53 -2.38 -0.20
CA VAL A 220 1.98 -3.65 0.32
C VAL A 220 2.90 -4.24 1.38
N LYS A 221 4.20 -4.37 1.06
CA LYS A 221 5.19 -4.95 1.98
C LYS A 221 5.38 -4.16 3.26
N THR A 222 5.32 -2.82 3.20
CA THR A 222 5.66 -1.94 4.34
C THR A 222 4.44 -1.42 5.09
N ASN A 223 3.27 -1.34 4.45
CA ASN A 223 2.03 -0.89 5.08
C ASN A 223 1.11 -2.05 5.42
N PHE A 224 0.70 -2.87 4.45
CA PHE A 224 -0.26 -3.94 4.69
C PHE A 224 0.34 -5.13 5.45
N LEU A 225 1.47 -5.69 4.96
CA LEU A 225 2.05 -6.94 5.49
C LEU A 225 2.93 -6.76 6.73
N THR A 226 3.44 -5.55 6.99
CA THR A 226 4.32 -5.31 8.14
C THR A 226 3.56 -5.50 9.44
N ALA A 227 4.14 -6.26 10.36
CA ALA A 227 3.57 -6.56 11.68
C ALA A 227 2.17 -7.22 11.64
N ARG A 228 1.80 -7.84 10.51
CA ARG A 228 0.57 -8.62 10.36
C ARG A 228 0.88 -10.10 10.57
N THR A 229 0.09 -10.75 11.41
CA THR A 229 0.16 -12.20 11.62
C THR A 229 -0.57 -12.92 10.50
N PHE A 230 0.03 -13.97 9.98
CA PHE A 230 -0.61 -14.84 8.99
C PHE A 230 -1.43 -15.93 9.71
N TYR A 231 -2.69 -16.03 9.38
CA TYR A 231 -3.59 -17.10 9.83
C TYR A 231 -3.91 -18.08 8.68
N HIS A 232 -4.61 -17.59 7.67
CA HIS A 232 -5.05 -18.35 6.51
C HIS A 232 -5.03 -17.46 5.25
N ILE A 233 -4.85 -18.06 4.08
CA ILE A 233 -4.68 -17.30 2.83
C ILE A 233 -5.96 -16.55 2.43
N ASP A 234 -7.13 -17.17 2.59
CA ASP A 234 -8.40 -16.53 2.23
C ASP A 234 -8.69 -15.34 3.14
N ARG A 235 -8.41 -15.48 4.45
CA ARG A 235 -8.50 -14.36 5.38
C ARG A 235 -7.54 -13.24 5.02
N LEU A 236 -6.30 -13.55 4.59
CA LEU A 236 -5.34 -12.52 4.17
C LEU A 236 -5.83 -11.78 2.94
N ASN A 237 -6.48 -12.47 1.98
CA ASN A 237 -7.08 -11.86 0.79
C ASN A 237 -8.29 -10.98 1.16
N GLU A 238 -9.15 -11.43 2.06
CA GLU A 238 -10.27 -10.64 2.57
C GLU A 238 -9.78 -9.37 3.28
N GLU A 239 -8.83 -9.51 4.20
CA GLU A 239 -8.21 -8.37 4.90
C GLU A 239 -7.54 -7.40 3.92
N ALA A 240 -6.93 -7.91 2.84
CA ALA A 240 -6.35 -7.07 1.79
C ALA A 240 -7.41 -6.29 1.02
N ARG A 241 -8.53 -6.92 0.67
CA ARG A 241 -9.66 -6.25 0.02
C ARG A 241 -10.22 -5.13 0.89
N LEU A 242 -10.49 -5.42 2.16
CA LEU A 242 -10.96 -4.41 3.13
C LEU A 242 -9.95 -3.28 3.33
N TRP A 243 -8.65 -3.59 3.34
CA TRP A 243 -7.59 -2.59 3.41
C TRP A 243 -7.54 -1.71 2.15
N LEU A 244 -7.70 -2.30 0.96
CA LEU A 244 -7.75 -1.54 -0.30
C LEU A 244 -8.90 -0.53 -0.29
N GLU A 245 -10.09 -0.95 0.14
CA GLU A 245 -11.29 -0.10 0.22
C GLU A 245 -11.15 1.00 1.28
N ARG A 246 -10.54 0.70 2.42
CA ARG A 246 -10.41 1.62 3.56
C ARG A 246 -9.27 2.61 3.41
N THR A 247 -8.13 2.17 2.86
CA THR A 247 -6.85 2.89 2.97
C THR A 247 -5.99 2.79 1.72
N GLY A 248 -6.01 1.67 1.02
CA GLY A 248 -5.10 1.38 -0.08
C GLY A 248 -5.40 2.17 -1.36
N ASN A 249 -6.67 2.40 -1.65
CA ASN A 249 -7.18 3.07 -2.85
C ASN A 249 -7.70 4.47 -2.59
#